data_989813ec48c5168a35d4a68bc4d00ce0
#
_entry.id   989813ec48c5168a35d4a68bc4d00ce0
#
_cell.length_a   1.000
_cell.length_b   1.000
_cell.length_c   1.000
_cell.angle_alpha   90.00
_cell.angle_beta   90.00
_cell.angle_gamma   90.00
#
_symmetry.space_group_name_H-M   'P 1'
#
loop_
_entity.id
_entity.type
_entity.pdbx_description
1 polymer ?
#
loop_
_entity_poly.entity_id
_entity_poly.type
_entity_poly.pdbx_seq_one_letter_code
_entity_poly.pdbx_strand_id
1 'polypeptide(L)'
;MKTVHDGSTTEDTMMSSAGNTDAEDGQLPRGILPTWAVFGVSLGILAPASTLALAIGVVVTIAGNLSWITWAVTSVLVLGFAGGIGWLAKRFTTTGGTYGLAARAAGKPAGFFVMVTHLASSLVAGPACVIGSAIYLDAFLQKVGLPASTWTLGICAGAVAVAVTALNLREVKLSAKLLLVIEFFTVAVIVALLIVVLANSDTGPIDSRQFDFHGFSATAILATAGFSVFSLAGFDHAATLGREARHPKRAISFAVVGSVLACGVLYIVATYIIVLGFRGLPIDNMNAPLDTLAEHNGVGWLGYLIDIGVAISFFGSTLGVMAGTSRTVYTLARDGLLPARLGKVSARHGTPVGAVTTLGVIYLVAGLLGVVVTAAETSYGLLGTYAGYMLIAAYGLTALAAGYCAVRSRSLRLGIGLATVLAAIGSVLVYWYSFNPFPSGARGVVAWIFFATVLGYIALYCYLRLRKPLVFARIGESDRKTTLEVDADEHAGAVR
;
A
#
# COMPACT_ATOMS: atom_id res chain seq x y z
N MET A 1 16.38 56.43 23.05
CA MET A 1 16.19 55.91 21.71
C MET A 1 16.87 54.54 21.66
N LYS A 2 16.12 53.46 21.94
CA LYS A 2 16.60 52.08 21.99
C LYS A 2 16.20 51.39 20.67
N THR A 3 17.18 51.01 19.88
CA THR A 3 16.97 50.18 18.71
C THR A 3 16.78 48.72 19.15
N VAL A 4 15.58 48.19 18.92
CA VAL A 4 15.27 46.77 19.03
C VAL A 4 15.81 46.08 17.77
N HIS A 5 16.74 45.15 17.92
CA HIS A 5 17.22 44.27 16.84
C HIS A 5 16.24 43.11 16.73
N ASP A 6 15.60 43.04 15.58
CA ASP A 6 14.67 41.97 15.18
C ASP A 6 15.48 40.71 14.78
N GLY A 7 15.46 39.68 15.64
CA GLY A 7 16.21 38.41 15.45
C GLY A 7 15.49 37.35 14.62
N SER A 8 14.33 37.67 14.01
CA SER A 8 13.49 36.66 13.34
C SER A 8 13.83 36.43 11.85
N THR A 9 14.58 37.32 11.22
CA THR A 9 14.87 37.25 9.77
C THR A 9 16.06 36.37 9.38
N THR A 10 16.93 36.05 10.32
CA THR A 10 18.17 35.26 10.04
C THR A 10 17.95 33.75 10.07
N GLU A 11 17.03 33.23 10.90
CA GLU A 11 16.74 31.80 10.94
C GLU A 11 15.92 31.34 9.72
N ASP A 12 14.95 32.12 9.27
CA ASP A 12 14.16 31.81 8.06
C ASP A 12 15.02 31.86 6.78
N THR A 13 16.01 32.74 6.72
CA THR A 13 16.92 32.83 5.58
C THR A 13 17.93 31.69 5.55
N MET A 14 18.38 31.18 6.70
CA MET A 14 19.27 30.02 6.79
C MET A 14 18.54 28.71 6.48
N MET A 15 17.27 28.54 6.88
CA MET A 15 16.45 27.38 6.51
C MET A 15 16.12 27.36 5.02
N SER A 16 15.89 28.53 4.40
CA SER A 16 15.68 28.66 2.96
C SER A 16 16.96 28.34 2.13
N SER A 17 18.14 28.66 2.64
CA SER A 17 19.40 28.40 1.93
C SER A 17 19.83 26.93 2.02
N ALA A 18 19.59 26.23 3.14
CA ALA A 18 19.90 24.80 3.30
C ALA A 18 19.03 23.91 2.39
N GLY A 19 17.76 24.28 2.16
CA GLY A 19 16.87 23.55 1.25
C GLY A 19 17.24 23.72 -0.24
N ASN A 20 17.99 24.77 -0.60
CA ASN A 20 18.33 25.06 -1.99
C ASN A 20 19.65 24.39 -2.41
N THR A 21 20.57 24.14 -1.50
CA THR A 21 21.85 23.47 -1.79
C THR A 21 21.68 21.97 -2.06
N ASP A 22 20.76 21.28 -1.39
CA ASP A 22 20.48 19.86 -1.60
C ASP A 22 19.81 19.59 -2.97
N ALA A 23 19.06 20.56 -3.51
CA ALA A 23 18.43 20.45 -4.83
C ALA A 23 19.45 20.63 -6.00
N GLU A 24 20.52 21.38 -5.79
CA GLU A 24 21.58 21.54 -6.77
C GLU A 24 22.45 20.27 -6.94
N ASP A 25 22.55 19.44 -5.88
CA ASP A 25 23.29 18.17 -5.90
C ASP A 25 22.45 16.96 -6.36
N GLY A 26 21.17 17.15 -6.74
CA GLY A 26 20.25 16.08 -7.15
C GLY A 26 19.90 15.11 -6.01
N GLN A 27 20.05 15.54 -4.77
CA GLN A 27 19.76 14.77 -3.57
C GLN A 27 18.38 15.11 -3.01
N LEU A 28 17.76 14.13 -2.31
CA LEU A 28 16.47 14.34 -1.64
C LEU A 28 16.61 15.32 -0.46
N PRO A 29 15.62 16.22 -0.23
CA PRO A 29 15.63 17.16 0.90
C PRO A 29 15.71 16.43 2.25
N ARG A 30 16.36 17.03 3.23
CA ARG A 30 16.59 16.43 4.55
C ARG A 30 15.70 17.07 5.61
N GLY A 31 15.12 16.23 6.49
CA GLY A 31 14.54 16.67 7.77
C GLY A 31 13.37 17.66 7.66
N ILE A 32 12.68 17.71 6.53
CA ILE A 32 11.59 18.67 6.29
C ILE A 32 10.23 18.18 6.78
N LEU A 33 10.02 16.85 6.88
CA LEU A 33 8.72 16.27 7.20
C LEU A 33 8.56 16.02 8.70
N PRO A 34 7.58 16.68 9.36
CA PRO A 34 7.21 16.36 10.73
C PRO A 34 6.52 14.99 10.82
N THR A 35 6.47 14.39 12.02
CA THR A 35 5.93 13.05 12.26
C THR A 35 4.50 12.86 11.71
N TRP A 36 3.64 13.86 11.87
CA TRP A 36 2.25 13.81 11.39
C TRP A 36 2.17 13.78 9.84
N ALA A 37 3.12 14.45 9.16
CA ALA A 37 3.17 14.42 7.69
C ALA A 37 3.60 13.05 7.17
N VAL A 38 4.55 12.39 7.83
CA VAL A 38 4.94 11.01 7.51
C VAL A 38 3.78 10.04 7.71
N PHE A 39 3.02 10.20 8.81
CA PHE A 39 1.80 9.44 9.07
C PHE A 39 0.72 9.70 8.00
N GLY A 40 0.51 10.96 7.62
CA GLY A 40 -0.41 11.34 6.57
C GLY A 40 -0.06 10.71 5.21
N VAL A 41 1.20 10.73 4.82
CA VAL A 41 1.65 10.06 3.58
C VAL A 41 1.37 8.56 3.64
N SER A 42 1.61 7.92 4.77
CA SER A 42 1.30 6.50 4.98
C SER A 42 -0.20 6.22 4.80
N LEU A 43 -1.08 7.06 5.39
CA LEU A 43 -2.54 6.93 5.22
C LEU A 43 -3.00 7.19 3.79
N GLY A 44 -2.42 8.20 3.11
CA GLY A 44 -2.78 8.53 1.73
C GLY A 44 -2.45 7.40 0.73
N ILE A 45 -1.38 6.63 0.98
CA ILE A 45 -1.03 5.48 0.14
C ILE A 45 -1.89 4.26 0.47
N LEU A 46 -2.24 4.06 1.75
CA LEU A 46 -3.22 3.05 2.18
C LEU A 46 -4.59 3.25 1.53
N ALA A 47 -4.95 4.51 1.22
CA ALA A 47 -6.21 4.88 0.55
C ALA A 47 -7.45 4.23 1.21
N PRO A 48 -7.75 4.55 2.48
CA PRO A 48 -8.83 3.89 3.21
C PRO A 48 -10.21 4.04 2.55
N ALA A 49 -10.50 5.14 1.86
CA ALA A 49 -11.75 5.31 1.13
C ALA A 49 -11.96 4.24 0.06
N SER A 50 -10.91 3.86 -0.68
CA SER A 50 -10.95 2.82 -1.69
C SER A 50 -11.27 1.44 -1.10
N THR A 51 -10.70 1.13 0.07
CA THR A 51 -10.96 -0.12 0.78
C THR A 51 -12.40 -0.19 1.29
N LEU A 52 -12.90 0.91 1.90
CA LEU A 52 -14.27 1.02 2.40
C LEU A 52 -15.31 0.82 1.29
N ALA A 53 -15.02 1.34 0.11
CA ALA A 53 -15.96 1.36 -1.00
C ALA A 53 -15.95 0.06 -1.82
N LEU A 54 -14.80 -0.54 -2.11
CA LEU A 54 -14.69 -1.68 -3.01
C LEU A 54 -14.22 -2.96 -2.30
N ALA A 55 -13.14 -2.88 -1.52
CA ALA A 55 -12.53 -4.08 -0.98
C ALA A 55 -13.40 -4.77 0.08
N ILE A 56 -14.18 -4.02 0.87
CA ILE A 56 -15.14 -4.59 1.82
C ILE A 56 -16.19 -5.43 1.07
N GLY A 57 -16.72 -4.94 -0.06
CA GLY A 57 -17.66 -5.69 -0.89
C GLY A 57 -17.09 -7.04 -1.33
N VAL A 58 -15.85 -7.06 -1.83
CA VAL A 58 -15.15 -8.31 -2.22
C VAL A 58 -15.02 -9.27 -1.04
N VAL A 59 -14.74 -8.78 0.16
CA VAL A 59 -14.61 -9.64 1.35
C VAL A 59 -15.98 -10.19 1.78
N VAL A 60 -17.03 -9.35 1.76
CA VAL A 60 -18.39 -9.73 2.18
C VAL A 60 -18.98 -10.81 1.26
N THR A 61 -18.76 -10.75 -0.05
CA THR A 61 -19.24 -11.78 -0.99
C THR A 61 -18.63 -13.17 -0.73
N ILE A 62 -17.50 -13.27 -0.04
CA ILE A 62 -16.81 -14.54 0.25
C ILE A 62 -17.03 -14.99 1.69
N ALA A 63 -16.89 -14.07 2.66
CA ALA A 63 -16.94 -14.37 4.09
C ALA A 63 -18.33 -14.14 4.71
N GLY A 64 -19.27 -13.56 3.97
CA GLY A 64 -20.66 -13.36 4.40
C GLY A 64 -20.78 -12.46 5.63
N ASN A 65 -21.72 -12.80 6.53
CA ASN A 65 -22.01 -12.00 7.73
C ASN A 65 -20.82 -11.85 8.70
N LEU A 66 -19.86 -12.78 8.66
CA LEU A 66 -18.68 -12.76 9.54
C LEU A 66 -17.46 -12.04 8.94
N SER A 67 -17.65 -11.25 7.89
CA SER A 67 -16.59 -10.54 7.15
C SER A 67 -15.75 -9.61 8.03
N TRP A 68 -16.33 -9.00 9.08
CA TRP A 68 -15.60 -8.17 10.02
C TRP A 68 -14.46 -8.93 10.73
N ILE A 69 -14.62 -10.27 10.91
CA ILE A 69 -13.56 -11.13 11.49
C ILE A 69 -12.37 -11.22 10.54
N THR A 70 -12.59 -11.26 9.22
CA THR A 70 -11.50 -11.23 8.25
C THR A 70 -10.64 -9.98 8.44
N TRP A 71 -11.26 -8.81 8.61
CA TRP A 71 -10.52 -7.57 8.85
C TRP A 71 -9.82 -7.56 10.22
N ALA A 72 -10.45 -8.13 11.26
CA ALA A 72 -9.81 -8.26 12.57
C ALA A 72 -8.57 -9.16 12.51
N VAL A 73 -8.68 -10.35 11.92
CA VAL A 73 -7.56 -11.29 11.75
C VAL A 73 -6.45 -10.69 10.88
N THR A 74 -6.85 -10.08 9.75
CA THR A 74 -5.88 -9.42 8.86
C THR A 74 -5.15 -8.26 9.55
N SER A 75 -5.87 -7.44 10.31
CA SER A 75 -5.27 -6.33 11.06
C SER A 75 -4.26 -6.83 12.09
N VAL A 76 -4.56 -7.91 12.81
CA VAL A 76 -3.61 -8.52 13.76
C VAL A 76 -2.36 -9.04 13.04
N LEU A 77 -2.52 -9.71 11.89
CA LEU A 77 -1.41 -10.17 11.06
C LEU A 77 -0.54 -9.00 10.57
N VAL A 78 -1.19 -7.98 10.00
CA VAL A 78 -0.47 -6.81 9.45
C VAL A 78 0.17 -5.97 10.56
N LEU A 79 -0.41 -5.91 11.77
CA LEU A 79 0.25 -5.33 12.94
C LEU A 79 1.51 -6.11 13.35
N GLY A 80 1.53 -7.42 13.18
CA GLY A 80 2.75 -8.23 13.31
C GLY A 80 3.83 -7.79 12.32
N PHE A 81 3.47 -7.62 11.04
CA PHE A 81 4.39 -7.10 10.02
C PHE A 81 4.86 -5.68 10.33
N ALA A 82 3.92 -4.79 10.61
CA ALA A 82 4.19 -3.40 10.96
C ALA A 82 5.06 -3.25 12.19
N GLY A 83 4.85 -4.09 13.20
CA GLY A 83 5.68 -4.15 14.41
C GLY A 83 7.13 -4.52 14.12
N GLY A 84 7.35 -5.53 13.26
CA GLY A 84 8.69 -5.92 12.79
C GLY A 84 9.38 -4.82 11.98
N ILE A 85 8.68 -4.26 10.99
CA ILE A 85 9.18 -3.16 10.14
C ILE A 85 9.47 -1.92 10.98
N GLY A 86 8.54 -1.52 11.87
CA GLY A 86 8.69 -0.35 12.74
C GLY A 86 9.85 -0.52 13.75
N TRP A 87 10.10 -1.75 14.21
CA TRP A 87 11.25 -2.05 15.09
C TRP A 87 12.58 -1.92 14.34
N LEU A 88 12.65 -2.39 13.08
CA LEU A 88 13.83 -2.20 12.23
C LEU A 88 14.04 -0.73 11.91
N ALA A 89 12.99 0.02 11.59
CA ALA A 89 13.06 1.44 11.27
C ALA A 89 13.56 2.31 12.45
N LYS A 90 13.39 1.86 13.71
CA LYS A 90 14.02 2.49 14.88
C LYS A 90 15.53 2.30 14.94
N ARG A 91 16.06 1.29 14.24
CA ARG A 91 17.49 0.91 14.28
C ARG A 91 18.25 1.31 13.05
N PHE A 92 17.61 1.23 11.91
CA PHE A 92 18.23 1.45 10.61
C PHE A 92 17.48 2.54 9.86
N THR A 93 18.17 3.60 9.50
CA THR A 93 17.68 4.59 8.55
C THR A 93 17.95 4.05 7.15
N THR A 94 16.96 4.02 6.27
CA THR A 94 17.08 3.51 4.90
C THR A 94 16.20 4.32 3.96
N THR A 95 16.60 4.43 2.70
CA THR A 95 15.76 4.94 1.60
C THR A 95 15.21 3.79 0.74
N GLY A 96 15.72 2.58 0.93
CA GLY A 96 15.28 1.36 0.23
C GLY A 96 14.02 0.70 0.81
N GLY A 97 13.35 1.34 1.80
CA GLY A 97 12.14 0.78 2.40
C GLY A 97 12.36 -0.57 3.08
N THR A 98 11.37 -1.45 2.98
CA THR A 98 11.38 -2.79 3.61
C THR A 98 12.55 -3.67 3.15
N TYR A 99 12.92 -3.58 1.88
CA TYR A 99 14.06 -4.30 1.32
C TYR A 99 15.38 -3.91 2.00
N GLY A 100 15.66 -2.62 2.13
CA GLY A 100 16.85 -2.11 2.79
C GLY A 100 16.91 -2.53 4.26
N LEU A 101 15.78 -2.49 4.96
CA LEU A 101 15.65 -2.96 6.35
C LEU A 101 15.96 -4.46 6.47
N ALA A 102 15.38 -5.30 5.61
CA ALA A 102 15.60 -6.74 5.62
C ALA A 102 17.07 -7.12 5.29
N ALA A 103 17.67 -6.44 4.30
CA ALA A 103 19.03 -6.65 3.90
C ALA A 103 20.03 -6.34 5.05
N ARG A 104 19.77 -5.29 5.82
CA ARG A 104 20.58 -4.91 7.00
C ARG A 104 20.39 -5.86 8.18
N ALA A 105 19.16 -6.33 8.39
CA ALA A 105 18.81 -7.18 9.51
C ALA A 105 19.29 -8.62 9.34
N ALA A 106 19.15 -9.21 8.13
CA ALA A 106 19.39 -10.63 7.86
C ALA A 106 20.25 -10.90 6.62
N GLY A 107 20.85 -9.84 6.02
CA GLY A 107 21.80 -9.96 4.91
C GLY A 107 21.16 -9.98 3.53
N LYS A 108 22.01 -10.06 2.49
CA LYS A 108 21.62 -9.95 1.07
C LYS A 108 20.54 -10.94 0.62
N PRO A 109 20.51 -12.21 1.06
CA PRO A 109 19.43 -13.12 0.67
C PRO A 109 18.05 -12.61 1.11
N ALA A 110 17.92 -12.17 2.36
CA ALA A 110 16.65 -11.64 2.89
C ALA A 110 16.22 -10.39 2.10
N GLY A 111 17.15 -9.45 1.87
CA GLY A 111 16.92 -8.28 1.03
C GLY A 111 16.46 -8.64 -0.36
N PHE A 112 17.12 -9.59 -1.03
CA PHE A 112 16.75 -10.03 -2.37
C PHE A 112 15.29 -10.54 -2.43
N PHE A 113 14.92 -11.49 -1.56
CA PHE A 113 13.58 -12.05 -1.60
C PHE A 113 12.49 -11.02 -1.23
N VAL A 114 12.74 -10.15 -0.26
CA VAL A 114 11.82 -9.03 0.06
C VAL A 114 11.65 -8.11 -1.14
N MET A 115 12.75 -7.76 -1.81
CA MET A 115 12.75 -6.89 -2.98
C MET A 115 11.93 -7.46 -4.14
N VAL A 116 12.18 -8.71 -4.54
CA VAL A 116 11.50 -9.30 -5.70
C VAL A 116 10.02 -9.59 -5.43
N THR A 117 9.66 -9.99 -4.20
CA THR A 117 8.27 -10.22 -3.83
C THR A 117 7.49 -8.91 -3.71
N HIS A 118 8.08 -7.88 -3.12
CA HIS A 118 7.47 -6.55 -3.05
C HIS A 118 7.30 -5.93 -4.45
N LEU A 119 8.31 -6.07 -5.33
CA LEU A 119 8.21 -5.60 -6.71
C LEU A 119 7.10 -6.33 -7.48
N ALA A 120 6.99 -7.66 -7.35
CA ALA A 120 5.92 -8.43 -7.97
C ALA A 120 4.54 -7.98 -7.52
N SER A 121 4.37 -7.73 -6.21
CA SER A 121 3.14 -7.16 -5.69
C SER A 121 2.83 -5.81 -6.33
N SER A 122 3.79 -4.88 -6.34
CA SER A 122 3.59 -3.52 -6.86
C SER A 122 3.27 -3.47 -8.35
N LEU A 123 3.85 -4.39 -9.15
CA LEU A 123 3.57 -4.53 -10.59
C LEU A 123 2.10 -4.89 -10.86
N VAL A 124 1.42 -5.53 -9.91
CA VAL A 124 0.03 -5.98 -10.03
C VAL A 124 -0.92 -5.06 -9.25
N ALA A 125 -0.46 -4.50 -8.12
CA ALA A 125 -1.21 -3.55 -7.32
C ALA A 125 -1.58 -2.28 -8.09
N GLY A 126 -0.66 -1.76 -8.92
CA GLY A 126 -0.92 -0.59 -9.74
C GLY A 126 -2.09 -0.78 -10.71
N PRO A 127 -2.08 -1.80 -11.56
CA PRO A 127 -3.24 -2.13 -12.40
C PRO A 127 -4.53 -2.37 -11.63
N ALA A 128 -4.49 -3.01 -10.47
CA ALA A 128 -5.67 -3.19 -9.62
C ALA A 128 -6.25 -1.83 -9.21
N CYS A 129 -5.40 -0.89 -8.77
CA CYS A 129 -5.83 0.47 -8.41
C CYS A 129 -6.33 1.26 -9.62
N VAL A 130 -5.76 1.07 -10.83
CA VAL A 130 -6.29 1.66 -12.08
C VAL A 130 -7.71 1.18 -12.33
N ILE A 131 -7.97 -0.13 -12.21
CA ILE A 131 -9.31 -0.71 -12.37
C ILE A 131 -10.27 -0.16 -11.31
N GLY A 132 -9.86 -0.11 -10.04
CA GLY A 132 -10.67 0.45 -8.96
C GLY A 132 -11.05 1.92 -9.21
N SER A 133 -10.09 2.75 -9.64
CA SER A 133 -10.36 4.14 -10.03
C SER A 133 -11.33 4.23 -11.20
N ALA A 134 -11.19 3.35 -12.20
CA ALA A 134 -12.06 3.32 -13.38
C ALA A 134 -13.50 2.93 -13.02
N ILE A 135 -13.70 1.94 -12.14
CA ILE A 135 -15.03 1.51 -11.68
C ILE A 135 -15.80 2.70 -11.09
N TYR A 136 -15.19 3.45 -10.17
CA TYR A 136 -15.86 4.56 -9.51
C TYR A 136 -15.98 5.80 -10.37
N LEU A 137 -15.03 6.05 -11.30
CA LEU A 137 -15.18 7.10 -12.29
C LEU A 137 -16.31 6.79 -13.27
N ASP A 138 -16.44 5.55 -13.72
CA ASP A 138 -17.52 5.09 -14.59
C ASP A 138 -18.87 5.13 -13.88
N ALA A 139 -18.93 4.72 -12.59
CA ALA A 139 -20.15 4.83 -11.77
C ALA A 139 -20.62 6.29 -11.65
N PHE A 140 -19.70 7.23 -11.39
CA PHE A 140 -20.00 8.64 -11.38
C PHE A 140 -20.53 9.14 -12.73
N LEU A 141 -19.88 8.74 -13.84
CA LEU A 141 -20.29 9.13 -15.19
C LEU A 141 -21.70 8.59 -15.56
N GLN A 142 -22.03 7.38 -15.13
CA GLN A 142 -23.36 6.81 -15.30
C GLN A 142 -24.44 7.65 -14.58
N LYS A 143 -24.17 8.08 -13.35
CA LYS A 143 -25.08 8.95 -12.57
C LYS A 143 -25.31 10.32 -13.20
N VAL A 144 -24.36 10.82 -13.99
CA VAL A 144 -24.51 12.08 -14.75
C VAL A 144 -25.03 11.87 -16.18
N GLY A 145 -25.50 10.65 -16.52
CA GLY A 145 -26.25 10.36 -17.75
C GLY A 145 -25.46 9.70 -18.88
N LEU A 146 -24.21 9.28 -18.66
CA LEU A 146 -23.51 8.47 -19.65
C LEU A 146 -23.98 7.00 -19.59
N PRO A 147 -24.07 6.30 -20.74
CA PRO A 147 -24.49 4.89 -20.74
C PRO A 147 -23.41 3.99 -20.13
N ALA A 148 -23.86 3.02 -19.33
CA ALA A 148 -23.00 1.94 -18.85
C ALA A 148 -22.49 1.10 -20.03
N SER A 149 -21.17 0.99 -20.20
CA SER A 149 -20.60 0.12 -21.21
C SER A 149 -19.15 -0.28 -20.87
N THR A 150 -18.72 -1.43 -21.39
CA THR A 150 -17.30 -1.84 -21.26
C THR A 150 -16.36 -0.81 -21.92
N TRP A 151 -16.83 -0.07 -22.91
CA TRP A 151 -16.05 0.97 -23.57
C TRP A 151 -15.83 2.19 -22.67
N THR A 152 -16.87 2.68 -21.96
CA THR A 152 -16.72 3.81 -21.01
C THR A 152 -15.77 3.43 -19.90
N LEU A 153 -15.93 2.24 -19.32
CA LEU A 153 -15.05 1.72 -18.29
C LEU A 153 -13.59 1.57 -18.78
N GLY A 154 -13.40 1.06 -20.02
CA GLY A 154 -12.08 0.96 -20.66
C GLY A 154 -11.42 2.33 -20.90
N ILE A 155 -12.21 3.33 -21.34
CA ILE A 155 -11.73 4.71 -21.51
C ILE A 155 -11.31 5.29 -20.15
N CYS A 156 -12.10 5.08 -19.09
CA CYS A 156 -11.76 5.51 -17.74
C CYS A 156 -10.45 4.88 -17.27
N ALA A 157 -10.27 3.56 -17.44
CA ALA A 157 -9.03 2.86 -17.08
C ALA A 157 -7.83 3.39 -17.87
N GLY A 158 -7.98 3.59 -19.17
CA GLY A 158 -6.95 4.17 -20.03
C GLY A 158 -6.57 5.59 -19.61
N ALA A 159 -7.58 6.44 -19.36
CA ALA A 159 -7.37 7.82 -18.93
C ALA A 159 -6.62 7.89 -17.59
N VAL A 160 -7.01 7.07 -16.61
CA VAL A 160 -6.33 6.96 -15.30
C VAL A 160 -4.88 6.53 -15.48
N ALA A 161 -4.61 5.44 -16.23
CA ALA A 161 -3.26 4.94 -16.45
C ALA A 161 -2.35 5.96 -17.15
N VAL A 162 -2.87 6.64 -18.17
CA VAL A 162 -2.14 7.68 -18.91
C VAL A 162 -1.89 8.90 -18.02
N ALA A 163 -2.89 9.38 -17.26
CA ALA A 163 -2.76 10.52 -16.37
C ALA A 163 -1.72 10.25 -15.27
N VAL A 164 -1.79 9.09 -14.61
CA VAL A 164 -0.83 8.67 -13.57
C VAL A 164 0.60 8.62 -14.15
N THR A 165 0.76 8.06 -15.36
CA THR A 165 2.06 7.97 -16.02
C THR A 165 2.60 9.36 -16.36
N ALA A 166 1.77 10.23 -16.94
CA ALA A 166 2.15 11.59 -17.32
C ALA A 166 2.58 12.43 -16.11
N LEU A 167 1.86 12.30 -14.98
CA LEU A 167 2.19 13.01 -13.74
C LEU A 167 3.50 12.50 -13.14
N ASN A 168 3.74 11.18 -13.12
CA ASN A 168 5.00 10.61 -12.65
C ASN A 168 6.21 10.98 -13.56
N LEU A 169 6.00 11.11 -14.87
CA LEU A 169 7.05 11.56 -15.80
C LEU A 169 7.45 13.02 -15.60
N ARG A 170 6.50 13.89 -15.25
CA ARG A 170 6.71 15.33 -15.10
C ARG A 170 7.12 15.76 -13.70
N GLU A 171 7.24 14.80 -12.75
CA GLU A 171 7.46 15.10 -11.32
C GLU A 171 6.45 16.12 -10.77
N VAL A 172 5.23 16.10 -11.34
CA VAL A 172 4.18 16.96 -10.82
C VAL A 172 3.86 16.46 -9.41
N LYS A 173 4.38 17.19 -8.44
CA LYS A 173 3.98 17.04 -7.05
C LYS A 173 2.52 17.52 -6.93
N LEU A 174 1.58 16.68 -7.38
CA LEU A 174 0.22 16.85 -6.88
C LEU A 174 0.39 16.94 -5.37
N SER A 175 -0.01 18.07 -4.80
CA SER A 175 0.28 18.34 -3.40
C SER A 175 -0.19 17.14 -2.61
N ALA A 176 0.72 16.38 -2.01
CA ALA A 176 0.37 15.26 -1.13
C ALA A 176 -0.67 15.71 -0.09
N LYS A 177 -0.62 17.00 0.30
CA LYS A 177 -1.61 17.64 1.15
C LYS A 177 -3.01 17.68 0.51
N LEU A 178 -3.13 17.96 -0.80
CA LEU A 178 -4.43 17.97 -1.49
C LEU A 178 -5.04 16.57 -1.55
N LEU A 179 -4.25 15.57 -1.93
CA LEU A 179 -4.70 14.17 -1.95
C LEU A 179 -5.14 13.70 -0.56
N LEU A 180 -4.40 14.05 0.49
CA LEU A 180 -4.77 13.77 1.87
C LEU A 180 -6.07 14.45 2.29
N VAL A 181 -6.26 15.73 1.93
CA VAL A 181 -7.50 16.47 2.24
C VAL A 181 -8.70 15.79 1.56
N ILE A 182 -8.57 15.41 0.30
CA ILE A 182 -9.63 14.71 -0.43
C ILE A 182 -9.89 13.33 0.20
N GLU A 183 -8.85 12.59 0.55
CA GLU A 183 -8.97 11.29 1.22
C GLU A 183 -9.74 11.40 2.54
N PHE A 184 -9.34 12.33 3.42
CA PHE A 184 -10.04 12.57 4.69
C PHE A 184 -11.48 13.02 4.49
N PHE A 185 -11.73 13.89 3.50
CA PHE A 185 -13.09 14.31 3.17
C PHE A 185 -13.93 13.12 2.71
N THR A 186 -13.42 12.29 1.81
CA THR A 186 -14.13 11.09 1.30
C THR A 186 -14.41 10.11 2.43
N VAL A 187 -13.43 9.83 3.29
CA VAL A 187 -13.63 8.98 4.48
C VAL A 187 -14.70 9.57 5.39
N ALA A 188 -14.71 10.90 5.61
CA ALA A 188 -15.73 11.55 6.43
C ALA A 188 -17.14 11.41 5.82
N VAL A 189 -17.28 11.54 4.50
CA VAL A 189 -18.55 11.32 3.78
C VAL A 189 -19.01 9.86 3.94
N ILE A 190 -18.10 8.90 3.78
CA ILE A 190 -18.41 7.47 3.99
C ILE A 190 -18.83 7.21 5.43
N VAL A 191 -18.12 7.76 6.41
CA VAL A 191 -18.47 7.63 7.85
C VAL A 191 -19.84 8.25 8.12
N ALA A 192 -20.17 9.40 7.52
CA ALA A 192 -21.49 9.99 7.63
C ALA A 192 -22.59 9.06 7.08
N LEU A 193 -22.35 8.45 5.92
CA LEU A 193 -23.28 7.42 5.38
C LEU A 193 -23.42 6.25 6.35
N LEU A 194 -22.33 5.73 6.91
CA LEU A 194 -22.38 4.61 7.86
C LEU A 194 -23.15 4.97 9.15
N ILE A 195 -23.06 6.22 9.61
CA ILE A 195 -23.88 6.71 10.73
C ILE A 195 -25.36 6.72 10.37
N VAL A 196 -25.72 7.17 9.16
CA VAL A 196 -27.10 7.15 8.66
C VAL A 196 -27.64 5.72 8.59
N VAL A 197 -26.85 4.78 8.03
CA VAL A 197 -27.19 3.35 7.99
C VAL A 197 -27.44 2.78 9.39
N LEU A 198 -26.57 3.13 10.33
CA LEU A 198 -26.72 2.66 11.72
C LEU A 198 -27.95 3.25 12.41
N ALA A 199 -28.25 4.52 12.15
CA ALA A 199 -29.41 5.22 12.73
C ALA A 199 -30.74 4.71 12.17
N ASN A 200 -30.77 4.29 10.89
CA ASN A 200 -31.96 3.78 10.21
C ASN A 200 -32.13 2.25 10.33
N SER A 201 -31.27 1.57 11.09
CA SER A 201 -31.35 0.12 11.24
C SER A 201 -32.56 -0.30 12.09
N ASP A 202 -33.47 -1.08 11.51
CA ASP A 202 -34.67 -1.60 12.19
C ASP A 202 -34.36 -2.50 13.40
N THR A 203 -33.15 -3.07 13.44
CA THR A 203 -32.71 -3.98 14.52
C THR A 203 -31.85 -3.31 15.58
N GLY A 204 -31.67 -2.00 15.46
CA GLY A 204 -30.74 -1.23 16.29
C GLY A 204 -29.26 -1.54 15.94
N PRO A 205 -28.31 -1.11 16.77
CA PRO A 205 -26.88 -1.18 16.46
C PRO A 205 -26.27 -2.59 16.56
N ILE A 206 -27.01 -3.57 17.11
CA ILE A 206 -26.50 -4.93 17.31
C ILE A 206 -27.22 -5.91 16.37
N ASP A 207 -26.49 -6.47 15.41
CA ASP A 207 -26.97 -7.53 14.52
C ASP A 207 -26.51 -8.90 15.03
N SER A 208 -27.41 -9.64 15.67
CA SER A 208 -27.13 -10.97 16.22
C SER A 208 -26.61 -11.97 15.19
N ARG A 209 -26.95 -11.82 13.91
CA ARG A 209 -26.46 -12.69 12.83
C ARG A 209 -24.95 -12.57 12.60
N GLN A 210 -24.36 -11.41 12.90
CA GLN A 210 -22.93 -11.21 12.80
C GLN A 210 -22.14 -11.78 13.99
N PHE A 211 -22.84 -12.28 15.01
CA PHE A 211 -22.30 -13.02 16.16
C PHE A 211 -22.79 -14.49 16.20
N ASP A 212 -23.52 -14.90 15.16
CA ASP A 212 -23.87 -16.29 14.98
C ASP A 212 -22.75 -17.03 14.25
N PHE A 213 -22.01 -17.85 14.98
CA PHE A 213 -20.90 -18.63 14.46
C PHE A 213 -21.34 -19.98 13.86
N HIS A 214 -22.63 -20.27 13.76
CA HIS A 214 -23.13 -21.42 13.01
C HIS A 214 -22.78 -21.21 11.52
N GLY A 215 -22.01 -22.13 10.96
CA GLY A 215 -21.51 -22.00 9.58
C GLY A 215 -20.18 -21.19 9.47
N PHE A 216 -19.50 -20.93 10.58
CA PHE A 216 -18.15 -20.32 10.56
C PHE A 216 -17.21 -21.12 9.65
N SER A 217 -16.63 -20.46 8.67
CA SER A 217 -15.64 -21.04 7.76
C SER A 217 -14.30 -20.35 7.93
N ALA A 218 -13.39 -21.01 8.64
CA ALA A 218 -12.00 -20.54 8.75
C ALA A 218 -11.34 -20.38 7.36
N THR A 219 -11.72 -21.25 6.41
CA THR A 219 -11.22 -21.17 5.03
C THR A 219 -11.69 -19.89 4.36
N ALA A 220 -12.98 -19.51 4.47
CA ALA A 220 -13.49 -18.27 3.86
C ALA A 220 -12.79 -17.04 4.46
N ILE A 221 -12.63 -16.99 5.77
CA ILE A 221 -12.00 -15.87 6.48
C ILE A 221 -10.51 -15.76 6.15
N LEU A 222 -9.74 -16.84 6.31
CA LEU A 222 -8.29 -16.82 6.16
C LEU A 222 -7.84 -16.78 4.70
N ALA A 223 -8.56 -17.43 3.78
CA ALA A 223 -8.27 -17.31 2.35
C ALA A 223 -8.50 -15.87 1.85
N THR A 224 -9.54 -15.19 2.38
CA THR A 224 -9.83 -13.80 2.02
C THR A 224 -8.84 -12.82 2.67
N ALA A 225 -8.21 -13.20 3.78
CA ALA A 225 -7.16 -12.40 4.41
C ALA A 225 -5.97 -12.14 3.47
N GLY A 226 -5.69 -13.02 2.52
CA GLY A 226 -4.69 -12.79 1.46
C GLY A 226 -4.98 -11.52 0.66
N PHE A 227 -6.22 -11.34 0.21
CA PHE A 227 -6.66 -10.12 -0.45
C PHE A 227 -6.71 -8.91 0.51
N SER A 228 -7.18 -9.11 1.76
CA SER A 228 -7.32 -8.03 2.74
C SER A 228 -5.96 -7.45 3.17
N VAL A 229 -4.86 -8.23 3.11
CA VAL A 229 -3.49 -7.72 3.29
C VAL A 229 -3.13 -6.71 2.21
N PHE A 230 -3.53 -6.93 0.96
CA PHE A 230 -3.35 -5.93 -0.11
C PHE A 230 -4.06 -4.62 0.22
N SER A 231 -5.27 -4.67 0.75
CA SER A 231 -6.05 -3.48 1.13
C SER A 231 -5.50 -2.73 2.36
N LEU A 232 -4.68 -3.39 3.18
CA LEU A 232 -3.95 -2.78 4.30
C LEU A 232 -2.49 -2.46 3.94
N ALA A 233 -2.07 -2.63 2.66
CA ALA A 233 -0.72 -2.32 2.22
C ALA A 233 -0.53 -0.83 1.95
N GLY A 234 0.74 -0.38 1.95
CA GLY A 234 1.10 1.01 1.73
C GLY A 234 1.68 1.70 2.98
N PHE A 235 1.42 1.15 4.18
CA PHE A 235 2.00 1.64 5.43
C PHE A 235 3.54 1.61 5.43
N ASP A 236 4.11 0.67 4.73
CA ASP A 236 5.56 0.45 4.62
C ASP A 236 6.27 1.53 3.79
N HIS A 237 5.55 2.25 2.93
CA HIS A 237 6.12 3.37 2.17
C HIS A 237 6.64 4.49 3.08
N ALA A 238 6.12 4.62 4.31
CA ALA A 238 6.71 5.50 5.31
C ALA A 238 8.19 5.19 5.56
N ALA A 239 8.64 3.93 5.42
CA ALA A 239 10.03 3.55 5.61
C ALA A 239 10.97 4.11 4.52
N THR A 240 10.45 4.51 3.36
CA THR A 240 11.25 5.15 2.31
C THR A 240 11.54 6.63 2.59
N LEU A 241 10.81 7.24 3.52
CA LEU A 241 10.95 8.67 3.90
C LEU A 241 12.05 8.92 4.95
N GLY A 242 12.96 7.96 5.12
CA GLY A 242 14.00 8.02 6.15
C GLY A 242 14.89 9.26 6.10
N ARG A 243 15.14 9.83 4.92
CA ARG A 243 15.93 11.05 4.74
C ARG A 243 15.09 12.32 4.95
N GLU A 244 13.84 12.30 4.56
CA GLU A 244 12.96 13.47 4.55
C GLU A 244 12.33 13.75 5.93
N ALA A 245 12.24 12.74 6.80
CA ALA A 245 11.64 12.88 8.12
C ALA A 245 12.57 13.59 9.12
N ARG A 246 12.04 14.54 9.91
CA ARG A 246 12.81 15.24 10.97
C ARG A 246 13.36 14.31 12.04
N HIS A 247 12.56 13.32 12.43
CA HIS A 247 12.92 12.29 13.42
C HIS A 247 12.63 10.90 12.84
N PRO A 248 13.48 10.40 11.91
CA PRO A 248 13.17 9.20 11.11
C PRO A 248 12.74 8.01 11.95
N LYS A 249 13.54 7.67 12.96
CA LYS A 249 13.32 6.47 13.81
C LYS A 249 11.97 6.50 14.53
N ARG A 250 11.54 7.67 15.00
CA ARG A 250 10.25 7.82 15.71
C ARG A 250 9.07 7.99 14.73
N ALA A 251 9.25 8.86 13.73
CA ALA A 251 8.20 9.20 12.79
C ALA A 251 7.77 8.00 11.94
N ILE A 252 8.75 7.24 11.40
CA ILE A 252 8.48 6.07 10.57
C ILE A 252 7.82 4.97 11.39
N SER A 253 8.38 4.64 12.56
CA SER A 253 7.79 3.59 13.40
C SER A 253 6.36 3.93 13.83
N PHE A 254 6.08 5.21 14.16
CA PHE A 254 4.73 5.67 14.49
C PHE A 254 3.80 5.59 13.28
N ALA A 255 4.24 6.06 12.10
CA ALA A 255 3.44 6.05 10.88
C ALA A 255 3.08 4.62 10.46
N VAL A 256 4.06 3.69 10.45
CA VAL A 256 3.88 2.29 10.05
C VAL A 256 2.87 1.56 10.94
N VAL A 257 3.01 1.64 12.27
CA VAL A 257 2.13 0.91 13.19
C VAL A 257 0.78 1.63 13.35
N GLY A 258 0.82 2.96 13.46
CA GLY A 258 -0.36 3.77 13.71
C GLY A 258 -1.35 3.76 12.55
N SER A 259 -0.87 3.81 11.29
CA SER A 259 -1.75 3.75 10.12
C SER A 259 -2.46 2.40 9.99
N VAL A 260 -1.76 1.30 10.24
CA VAL A 260 -2.36 -0.05 10.24
C VAL A 260 -3.42 -0.17 11.34
N LEU A 261 -3.15 0.34 12.55
CA LEU A 261 -4.11 0.29 13.63
C LEU A 261 -5.35 1.13 13.33
N ALA A 262 -5.16 2.35 12.84
CA ALA A 262 -6.26 3.26 12.50
C ALA A 262 -7.16 2.68 11.39
N CYS A 263 -6.55 2.22 10.27
CA CYS A 263 -7.30 1.62 9.17
C CYS A 263 -7.93 0.29 9.57
N GLY A 264 -7.23 -0.55 10.34
CA GLY A 264 -7.76 -1.83 10.80
C GLY A 264 -9.04 -1.68 11.61
N VAL A 265 -9.05 -0.76 12.59
CA VAL A 265 -10.25 -0.44 13.38
C VAL A 265 -11.36 0.12 12.48
N LEU A 266 -11.03 1.04 11.59
CA LEU A 266 -11.99 1.62 10.65
C LEU A 266 -12.65 0.54 9.77
N TYR A 267 -11.86 -0.39 9.21
CA TYR A 267 -12.38 -1.44 8.33
C TYR A 267 -13.24 -2.46 9.07
N ILE A 268 -12.88 -2.82 10.31
CA ILE A 268 -13.71 -3.72 11.15
C ILE A 268 -15.09 -3.09 11.40
N VAL A 269 -15.10 -1.84 11.87
CA VAL A 269 -16.34 -1.13 12.20
C VAL A 269 -17.18 -0.87 10.94
N ALA A 270 -16.55 -0.41 9.86
CA ALA A 270 -17.24 -0.15 8.61
C ALA A 270 -17.85 -1.42 8.01
N THR A 271 -17.11 -2.52 8.00
CA THR A 271 -17.62 -3.81 7.50
C THR A 271 -18.83 -4.27 8.31
N TYR A 272 -18.75 -4.16 9.64
CA TYR A 272 -19.88 -4.49 10.51
C TYR A 272 -21.14 -3.70 10.15
N ILE A 273 -21.01 -2.37 9.97
CA ILE A 273 -22.15 -1.50 9.64
C ILE A 273 -22.64 -1.73 8.21
N ILE A 274 -21.76 -1.97 7.23
CA ILE A 274 -22.14 -2.30 5.85
C ILE A 274 -22.97 -3.59 5.85
N VAL A 275 -22.51 -4.65 6.49
CA VAL A 275 -23.24 -5.92 6.57
C VAL A 275 -24.58 -5.75 7.29
N LEU A 276 -24.64 -4.94 8.34
CA LEU A 276 -25.89 -4.57 9.02
C LEU A 276 -26.87 -3.89 8.05
N GLY A 277 -26.38 -2.91 7.26
CA GLY A 277 -27.19 -2.14 6.32
C GLY A 277 -27.72 -2.97 5.13
N PHE A 278 -27.06 -4.07 4.79
CA PHE A 278 -27.52 -5.01 3.76
C PHE A 278 -28.57 -6.01 4.26
N ARG A 279 -29.05 -5.85 5.49
CA ARG A 279 -30.12 -6.70 6.01
C ARG A 279 -31.40 -6.55 5.17
N GLY A 280 -31.83 -7.66 4.53
CA GLY A 280 -32.97 -7.66 3.61
C GLY A 280 -32.67 -7.24 2.18
N LEU A 281 -31.45 -6.85 1.87
CA LEU A 281 -30.98 -6.59 0.52
C LEU A 281 -30.19 -7.81 -0.03
N PRO A 282 -30.20 -8.03 -1.35
CA PRO A 282 -29.41 -9.11 -1.95
C PRO A 282 -27.91 -8.80 -1.81
N ILE A 283 -27.19 -9.76 -1.23
CA ILE A 283 -25.73 -9.67 -1.04
C ILE A 283 -24.97 -9.90 -2.35
N ASP A 284 -25.65 -10.44 -3.37
CA ASP A 284 -25.03 -10.82 -4.65
C ASP A 284 -24.53 -9.62 -5.47
N ASN A 285 -24.93 -8.39 -5.13
CA ASN A 285 -24.59 -7.17 -5.85
C ASN A 285 -23.76 -6.18 -4.97
N MET A 286 -22.65 -6.67 -4.43
CA MET A 286 -21.74 -5.87 -3.61
C MET A 286 -20.66 -5.13 -4.43
N ASN A 287 -20.93 -4.81 -5.70
CA ASN A 287 -19.98 -4.12 -6.56
C ASN A 287 -19.80 -2.63 -6.16
N ALA A 288 -20.89 -2.01 -5.70
CA ALA A 288 -20.89 -0.66 -5.15
C ALA A 288 -21.73 -0.61 -3.86
N PRO A 289 -21.26 -1.23 -2.75
CA PRO A 289 -22.08 -1.40 -1.56
C PRO A 289 -22.49 -0.08 -0.91
N LEU A 290 -21.65 0.94 -0.99
CA LEU A 290 -21.95 2.26 -0.41
C LEU A 290 -23.04 3.00 -1.19
N ASP A 291 -23.09 2.87 -2.51
CA ASP A 291 -24.14 3.44 -3.34
C ASP A 291 -25.50 2.82 -3.02
N THR A 292 -25.55 1.49 -2.99
CA THR A 292 -26.76 0.75 -2.63
C THR A 292 -27.29 1.18 -1.25
N LEU A 293 -26.39 1.33 -0.28
CA LEU A 293 -26.76 1.79 1.05
C LEU A 293 -27.20 3.25 1.07
N ALA A 294 -26.58 4.13 0.29
CA ALA A 294 -26.96 5.53 0.19
C ALA A 294 -28.37 5.69 -0.42
N GLU A 295 -28.65 4.96 -1.48
CA GLU A 295 -29.98 4.96 -2.11
C GLU A 295 -31.05 4.38 -1.18
N HIS A 296 -30.79 3.22 -0.56
CA HIS A 296 -31.72 2.57 0.36
C HIS A 296 -32.08 3.45 1.57
N ASN A 297 -31.14 4.26 2.06
CA ASN A 297 -31.35 5.16 3.19
C ASN A 297 -31.82 6.57 2.79
N GLY A 298 -32.21 6.81 1.53
CA GLY A 298 -32.73 8.10 1.06
C GLY A 298 -31.69 9.22 0.97
N VAL A 299 -30.40 8.90 1.00
CA VAL A 299 -29.28 9.83 0.89
C VAL A 299 -28.43 9.57 -0.37
N GLY A 300 -29.06 9.14 -1.47
CA GLY A 300 -28.39 8.78 -2.73
C GLY A 300 -27.46 9.85 -3.30
N TRP A 301 -27.69 11.14 -2.95
CA TRP A 301 -26.79 12.22 -3.34
C TRP A 301 -25.36 12.07 -2.77
N LEU A 302 -25.18 11.37 -1.63
CA LEU A 302 -23.85 11.04 -1.11
C LEU A 302 -23.06 10.13 -2.05
N GLY A 303 -23.74 9.29 -2.83
CA GLY A 303 -23.11 8.42 -3.81
C GLY A 303 -22.26 9.16 -4.82
N TYR A 304 -22.69 10.35 -5.28
CA TYR A 304 -21.89 11.18 -6.19
C TYR A 304 -20.55 11.63 -5.57
N LEU A 305 -20.58 12.01 -4.29
CA LEU A 305 -19.38 12.44 -3.56
C LEU A 305 -18.47 11.25 -3.27
N ILE A 306 -19.06 10.09 -2.95
CA ILE A 306 -18.33 8.86 -2.70
C ILE A 306 -17.63 8.41 -3.97
N ASP A 307 -18.32 8.33 -5.11
CA ASP A 307 -17.75 7.86 -6.35
C ASP A 307 -16.54 8.67 -6.78
N ILE A 308 -16.68 10.00 -6.85
CA ILE A 308 -15.57 10.86 -7.28
C ILE A 308 -14.43 10.85 -6.26
N GLY A 309 -14.75 10.82 -4.98
CA GLY A 309 -13.76 10.75 -3.89
C GLY A 309 -12.99 9.43 -3.92
N VAL A 310 -13.67 8.31 -4.10
CA VAL A 310 -13.05 6.98 -4.19
C VAL A 310 -12.23 6.83 -5.47
N ALA A 311 -12.72 7.35 -6.62
CA ALA A 311 -11.94 7.38 -7.85
C ALA A 311 -10.62 8.13 -7.66
N ILE A 312 -10.64 9.28 -6.97
CA ILE A 312 -9.43 10.07 -6.65
C ILE A 312 -8.56 9.34 -5.63
N SER A 313 -9.14 8.64 -4.65
CA SER A 313 -8.41 7.82 -3.66
C SER A 313 -7.58 6.73 -4.36
N PHE A 314 -8.21 5.93 -5.24
CA PHE A 314 -7.50 4.94 -6.07
C PHE A 314 -6.45 5.57 -6.99
N PHE A 315 -6.76 6.71 -7.61
CA PHE A 315 -5.83 7.46 -8.44
C PHE A 315 -4.58 7.88 -7.66
N GLY A 316 -4.76 8.44 -6.46
CA GLY A 316 -3.68 8.83 -5.55
C GLY A 316 -2.83 7.64 -5.12
N SER A 317 -3.47 6.50 -4.79
CA SER A 317 -2.79 5.24 -4.49
C SER A 317 -1.95 4.75 -5.67
N THR A 318 -2.52 4.77 -6.89
CA THR A 318 -1.80 4.40 -8.13
C THR A 318 -0.57 5.29 -8.36
N LEU A 319 -0.70 6.61 -8.14
CA LEU A 319 0.42 7.55 -8.23
C LEU A 319 1.54 7.18 -7.25
N GLY A 320 1.20 6.91 -5.99
CA GLY A 320 2.15 6.54 -4.94
C GLY A 320 2.85 5.22 -5.23
N VAL A 321 2.10 4.19 -5.62
CA VAL A 321 2.63 2.87 -6.00
C VAL A 321 3.57 2.99 -7.19
N MET A 322 3.19 3.71 -8.25
CA MET A 322 4.05 3.92 -9.42
C MET A 322 5.34 4.67 -9.06
N ALA A 323 5.25 5.73 -8.26
CA ALA A 323 6.40 6.50 -7.80
C ALA A 323 7.39 5.63 -7.00
N GLY A 324 6.90 4.83 -6.04
CA GLY A 324 7.72 3.91 -5.26
C GLY A 324 8.34 2.80 -6.11
N THR A 325 7.52 2.14 -6.95
CA THR A 325 7.96 1.04 -7.81
C THR A 325 8.99 1.49 -8.84
N SER A 326 8.82 2.69 -9.43
CA SER A 326 9.77 3.23 -10.41
C SER A 326 11.17 3.49 -9.81
N ARG A 327 11.24 3.92 -8.55
CA ARG A 327 12.51 4.08 -7.81
C ARG A 327 13.15 2.73 -7.54
N THR A 328 12.37 1.71 -7.19
CA THR A 328 12.86 0.33 -7.01
C THR A 328 13.42 -0.23 -8.33
N VAL A 329 12.67 -0.12 -9.43
CA VAL A 329 13.11 -0.56 -10.76
C VAL A 329 14.39 0.18 -11.20
N TYR A 330 14.47 1.48 -10.96
CA TYR A 330 15.66 2.29 -11.20
C TYR A 330 16.88 1.77 -10.42
N THR A 331 16.72 1.52 -9.13
CA THR A 331 17.79 1.00 -8.26
C THR A 331 18.28 -0.36 -8.76
N LEU A 332 17.35 -1.27 -9.11
CA LEU A 332 17.68 -2.58 -9.66
C LEU A 332 18.43 -2.52 -11.00
N ALA A 333 18.08 -1.56 -11.85
CA ALA A 333 18.78 -1.34 -13.10
C ALA A 333 20.21 -0.80 -12.86
N ARG A 334 20.39 0.05 -11.86
CA ARG A 334 21.74 0.54 -11.46
C ARG A 334 22.59 -0.53 -10.81
N ASP A 335 22.00 -1.43 -10.02
CA ASP A 335 22.69 -2.57 -9.43
C ASP A 335 23.00 -3.68 -10.47
N GLY A 336 22.51 -3.52 -11.74
CA GLY A 336 22.77 -4.44 -12.85
C GLY A 336 21.87 -5.67 -12.86
N LEU A 337 20.77 -5.67 -12.08
CA LEU A 337 19.77 -6.73 -12.04
C LEU A 337 18.73 -6.60 -13.16
N LEU A 338 18.49 -5.38 -13.62
CA LEU A 338 17.58 -5.06 -14.72
C LEU A 338 18.33 -4.34 -15.86
N PRO A 339 17.77 -4.31 -17.09
CA PRO A 339 18.37 -3.61 -18.22
C PRO A 339 18.68 -2.15 -17.90
N ALA A 340 19.87 -1.67 -18.27
CA ALA A 340 20.34 -0.31 -18.01
C ALA A 340 19.40 0.80 -18.55
N ARG A 341 18.58 0.48 -19.56
CA ARG A 341 17.58 1.42 -20.12
C ARG A 341 16.53 1.84 -19.08
N LEU A 342 16.21 0.97 -18.12
CA LEU A 342 15.27 1.26 -17.02
C LEU A 342 15.88 2.22 -15.98
N GLY A 343 17.20 2.33 -15.93
CA GLY A 343 17.93 3.25 -15.08
C GLY A 343 18.14 4.65 -15.68
N LYS A 344 17.54 4.97 -16.85
CA LYS A 344 17.65 6.30 -17.46
C LYS A 344 16.83 7.32 -16.70
N VAL A 345 17.46 8.44 -16.34
CA VAL A 345 16.84 9.58 -15.64
C VAL A 345 16.66 10.74 -16.62
N SER A 346 15.54 11.46 -16.50
CA SER A 346 15.31 12.70 -17.27
C SER A 346 16.22 13.80 -16.77
N ALA A 347 16.99 14.41 -17.66
CA ALA A 347 17.82 15.56 -17.34
C ALA A 347 16.99 16.79 -16.89
N ARG A 348 15.72 16.89 -17.36
CA ARG A 348 14.84 18.02 -17.06
C ARG A 348 14.06 17.86 -15.75
N HIS A 349 13.66 16.63 -15.40
CA HIS A 349 12.71 16.39 -14.31
C HIS A 349 13.28 15.51 -13.19
N GLY A 350 14.50 14.97 -13.32
CA GLY A 350 15.09 14.08 -12.32
C GLY A 350 14.39 12.73 -12.15
N THR A 351 13.39 12.42 -12.98
CA THR A 351 12.57 11.21 -12.86
C THR A 351 13.16 10.02 -13.62
N PRO A 352 12.99 8.77 -13.14
CA PRO A 352 13.46 7.56 -13.84
C PRO A 352 12.54 7.22 -15.02
N VAL A 353 12.68 7.95 -16.14
CA VAL A 353 11.78 7.87 -17.31
C VAL A 353 11.65 6.44 -17.84
N GLY A 354 12.76 5.69 -17.92
CA GLY A 354 12.72 4.29 -18.39
C GLY A 354 11.85 3.40 -17.53
N ALA A 355 11.93 3.54 -16.21
CA ALA A 355 11.08 2.79 -15.27
C ALA A 355 9.62 3.24 -15.35
N VAL A 356 9.36 4.55 -15.28
CA VAL A 356 7.98 5.10 -15.30
C VAL A 356 7.24 4.75 -16.58
N THR A 357 7.86 4.89 -17.75
CA THR A 357 7.22 4.53 -19.03
C THR A 357 6.92 3.04 -19.12
N THR A 358 7.84 2.19 -18.65
CA THR A 358 7.62 0.73 -18.66
C THR A 358 6.46 0.36 -17.73
N LEU A 359 6.41 0.92 -16.51
CA LEU A 359 5.31 0.72 -15.58
C LEU A 359 3.99 1.27 -16.14
N GLY A 360 4.02 2.44 -16.78
CA GLY A 360 2.85 3.04 -17.43
C GLY A 360 2.23 2.13 -18.49
N VAL A 361 3.08 1.51 -19.34
CA VAL A 361 2.62 0.52 -20.34
C VAL A 361 2.04 -0.72 -19.64
N ILE A 362 2.68 -1.23 -18.59
CA ILE A 362 2.18 -2.38 -17.83
C ILE A 362 0.81 -2.05 -17.21
N TYR A 363 0.67 -0.89 -16.56
CA TYR A 363 -0.57 -0.47 -15.90
C TYR A 363 -1.70 -0.27 -16.91
N LEU A 364 -1.39 0.35 -18.06
CA LEU A 364 -2.36 0.54 -19.15
C LEU A 364 -2.84 -0.81 -19.70
N VAL A 365 -1.91 -1.67 -20.11
CA VAL A 365 -2.24 -2.95 -20.73
C VAL A 365 -2.97 -3.86 -19.74
N ALA A 366 -2.45 -4.01 -18.52
CA ALA A 366 -3.06 -4.87 -17.51
C ALA A 366 -4.41 -4.31 -17.01
N GLY A 367 -4.54 -2.97 -16.89
CA GLY A 367 -5.80 -2.32 -16.56
C GLY A 367 -6.87 -2.55 -17.63
N LEU A 368 -6.54 -2.35 -18.91
CA LEU A 368 -7.47 -2.60 -20.02
C LEU A 368 -7.85 -4.09 -20.14
N LEU A 369 -6.88 -5.00 -20.05
CA LEU A 369 -7.16 -6.44 -20.05
C LEU A 369 -8.07 -6.84 -18.89
N GLY A 370 -7.86 -6.28 -17.70
CA GLY A 370 -8.69 -6.57 -16.53
C GLY A 370 -10.13 -6.12 -16.68
N VAL A 371 -10.39 -5.07 -17.47
CA VAL A 371 -11.74 -4.60 -17.79
C VAL A 371 -12.42 -5.46 -18.86
N VAL A 372 -11.65 -5.97 -19.84
CA VAL A 372 -12.22 -6.67 -21.02
C VAL A 372 -12.37 -8.17 -20.77
N VAL A 373 -11.45 -8.80 -20.02
CA VAL A 373 -11.39 -10.26 -19.90
C VAL A 373 -12.40 -10.81 -18.89
N THR A 374 -12.63 -10.07 -17.80
CA THR A 374 -13.62 -10.44 -16.76
C THR A 374 -14.35 -9.20 -16.26
N ALA A 375 -15.34 -9.38 -15.37
CA ALA A 375 -15.90 -8.23 -14.65
C ALA A 375 -14.78 -7.50 -13.89
N ALA A 376 -14.79 -6.17 -13.95
CA ALA A 376 -13.71 -5.33 -13.41
C ALA A 376 -13.46 -5.57 -11.92
N GLU A 377 -14.51 -5.77 -11.13
CA GLU A 377 -14.45 -6.09 -9.70
C GLU A 377 -13.78 -7.44 -9.45
N THR A 378 -14.07 -8.44 -10.31
CA THR A 378 -13.41 -9.74 -10.27
C THR A 378 -11.92 -9.60 -10.56
N SER A 379 -11.55 -8.83 -11.59
CA SER A 379 -10.16 -8.54 -11.93
C SER A 379 -9.44 -7.82 -10.79
N TYR A 380 -10.07 -6.81 -10.19
CA TYR A 380 -9.54 -6.13 -8.99
C TYR A 380 -9.27 -7.11 -7.85
N GLY A 381 -10.24 -7.99 -7.55
CA GLY A 381 -10.12 -9.01 -6.50
C GLY A 381 -9.00 -10.02 -6.77
N LEU A 382 -8.86 -10.51 -8.02
CA LEU A 382 -7.82 -11.47 -8.41
C LEU A 382 -6.42 -10.85 -8.36
N LEU A 383 -6.25 -9.64 -8.92
CA LEU A 383 -4.99 -8.90 -8.89
C LEU A 383 -4.60 -8.54 -7.46
N GLY A 384 -5.56 -8.06 -6.65
CA GLY A 384 -5.36 -7.77 -5.24
C GLY A 384 -4.99 -9.02 -4.42
N THR A 385 -5.59 -10.17 -4.72
CA THR A 385 -5.25 -11.45 -4.07
C THR A 385 -3.80 -11.85 -4.36
N TYR A 386 -3.37 -11.80 -5.63
CA TYR A 386 -1.97 -12.06 -5.98
C TYR A 386 -1.02 -11.06 -5.31
N ALA A 387 -1.35 -9.77 -5.37
CA ALA A 387 -0.56 -8.72 -4.72
C ALA A 387 -0.43 -8.98 -3.21
N GLY A 388 -1.53 -9.36 -2.55
CA GLY A 388 -1.56 -9.71 -1.14
C GLY A 388 -0.68 -10.91 -0.79
N TYR A 389 -0.70 -11.97 -1.58
CA TYR A 389 0.19 -13.12 -1.38
C TYR A 389 1.67 -12.71 -1.46
N MET A 390 2.05 -11.89 -2.44
CA MET A 390 3.41 -11.39 -2.56
C MET A 390 3.80 -10.45 -1.41
N LEU A 391 2.86 -9.63 -0.90
CA LEU A 391 3.07 -8.76 0.26
C LEU A 391 3.25 -9.55 1.55
N ILE A 392 2.47 -10.61 1.76
CA ILE A 392 2.63 -11.50 2.92
C ILE A 392 4.06 -12.09 2.92
N ALA A 393 4.58 -12.51 1.75
CA ALA A 393 5.96 -12.96 1.65
C ALA A 393 6.97 -11.85 1.99
N ALA A 394 6.81 -10.66 1.40
CA ALA A 394 7.71 -9.53 1.63
C ALA A 394 7.72 -9.07 3.09
N TYR A 395 6.54 -8.80 3.64
CA TYR A 395 6.40 -8.30 5.01
C TYR A 395 6.72 -9.37 6.04
N GLY A 396 6.31 -10.63 5.80
CA GLY A 396 6.63 -11.77 6.64
C GLY A 396 8.14 -11.99 6.74
N LEU A 397 8.84 -12.00 5.61
CA LEU A 397 10.30 -12.11 5.59
C LEU A 397 10.98 -10.92 6.30
N THR A 398 10.45 -9.71 6.16
CA THR A 398 10.97 -8.53 6.86
C THR A 398 10.76 -8.63 8.37
N ALA A 399 9.59 -9.10 8.82
CA ALA A 399 9.30 -9.31 10.24
C ALA A 399 10.15 -10.45 10.83
N LEU A 400 10.39 -11.54 10.08
CA LEU A 400 11.31 -12.62 10.47
C LEU A 400 12.76 -12.11 10.56
N ALA A 401 13.18 -11.26 9.61
CA ALA A 401 14.50 -10.62 9.66
C ALA A 401 14.64 -9.72 10.90
N ALA A 402 13.55 -9.04 11.31
CA ALA A 402 13.53 -8.25 12.55
C ALA A 402 13.71 -9.14 13.79
N GLY A 403 12.99 -10.26 13.88
CA GLY A 403 13.15 -11.25 14.95
C GLY A 403 14.56 -11.82 15.01
N TYR A 404 15.11 -12.24 13.86
CA TYR A 404 16.49 -12.71 13.75
C TYR A 404 17.49 -11.67 14.25
N CYS A 405 17.35 -10.42 13.81
CA CYS A 405 18.21 -9.31 14.26
C CYS A 405 18.08 -9.08 15.77
N ALA A 406 16.87 -9.16 16.33
CA ALA A 406 16.60 -8.97 17.76
C ALA A 406 17.28 -10.06 18.60
N VAL A 407 17.23 -11.31 18.18
CA VAL A 407 17.92 -12.44 18.85
C VAL A 407 19.42 -12.25 18.77
N ARG A 408 19.96 -11.99 17.58
CA ARG A 408 21.41 -11.84 17.36
C ARG A 408 22.02 -10.66 18.14
N SER A 409 21.28 -9.55 18.23
CA SER A 409 21.70 -8.35 18.98
C SER A 409 21.37 -8.40 20.47
N ARG A 410 20.91 -9.53 21.02
CA ARG A 410 20.47 -9.72 22.40
C ARG A 410 19.47 -8.65 22.88
N SER A 411 18.64 -8.17 21.97
CA SER A 411 17.65 -7.11 22.21
C SER A 411 16.20 -7.60 22.02
N LEU A 412 16.01 -8.91 22.11
CA LEU A 412 14.68 -9.52 22.06
C LEU A 412 13.86 -9.04 23.26
N ARG A 413 12.73 -8.38 22.97
CA ARG A 413 11.73 -7.96 23.95
C ARG A 413 10.39 -8.57 23.57
N LEU A 414 9.46 -8.64 24.51
CA LEU A 414 8.15 -9.24 24.30
C LEU A 414 7.45 -8.70 23.03
N GLY A 415 7.46 -7.38 22.81
CA GLY A 415 6.80 -6.76 21.65
C GLY A 415 7.32 -7.24 20.31
N ILE A 416 8.65 -7.28 20.11
CA ILE A 416 9.23 -7.79 18.85
C ILE A 416 9.07 -9.31 18.72
N GLY A 417 9.14 -10.04 19.84
CA GLY A 417 8.88 -11.47 19.87
C GLY A 417 7.46 -11.78 19.40
N LEU A 418 6.46 -11.12 19.98
CA LEU A 418 5.04 -11.27 19.59
C LEU A 418 4.82 -10.87 18.14
N ALA A 419 5.37 -9.72 17.67
CA ALA A 419 5.24 -9.28 16.29
C ALA A 419 5.79 -10.31 15.30
N THR A 420 6.97 -10.90 15.59
CA THR A 420 7.59 -11.92 14.74
C THR A 420 6.77 -13.22 14.73
N VAL A 421 6.27 -13.66 15.88
CA VAL A 421 5.44 -14.87 15.99
C VAL A 421 4.11 -14.69 15.27
N LEU A 422 3.43 -13.56 15.46
CA LEU A 422 2.19 -13.23 14.76
C LEU A 422 2.40 -13.19 13.23
N ALA A 423 3.49 -12.56 12.78
CA ALA A 423 3.85 -12.52 11.37
C ALA A 423 4.10 -13.92 10.80
N ALA A 424 4.87 -14.76 11.50
CA ALA A 424 5.19 -16.11 11.05
C ALA A 424 3.97 -17.01 11.00
N ILE A 425 3.26 -17.14 12.13
CA ILE A 425 2.08 -18.03 12.24
C ILE A 425 0.97 -17.53 11.33
N GLY A 426 0.67 -16.22 11.33
CA GLY A 426 -0.37 -15.66 10.49
C GLY A 426 -0.10 -15.85 9.00
N SER A 427 1.16 -15.66 8.54
CA SER A 427 1.52 -15.93 7.14
C SER A 427 1.30 -17.40 6.77
N VAL A 428 1.73 -18.33 7.62
CA VAL A 428 1.54 -19.77 7.40
C VAL A 428 0.05 -20.12 7.34
N LEU A 429 -0.75 -19.60 8.28
CA LEU A 429 -2.19 -19.87 8.29
C LEU A 429 -2.88 -19.32 7.05
N VAL A 430 -2.60 -18.06 6.65
CA VAL A 430 -3.21 -17.47 5.46
C VAL A 430 -2.85 -18.28 4.21
N TYR A 431 -1.58 -18.66 4.02
CA TYR A 431 -1.20 -19.50 2.88
C TYR A 431 -1.82 -20.90 2.94
N TRP A 432 -1.84 -21.54 4.12
CA TRP A 432 -2.45 -22.84 4.28
C TRP A 432 -3.91 -22.84 3.83
N TYR A 433 -4.72 -21.91 4.37
CA TYR A 433 -6.15 -21.83 4.03
C TYR A 433 -6.42 -21.25 2.64
N SER A 434 -5.49 -20.49 2.07
CA SER A 434 -5.61 -20.01 0.69
C SER A 434 -5.36 -21.12 -0.35
N PHE A 435 -4.59 -22.15 0.02
CA PHE A 435 -4.18 -23.23 -0.91
C PHE A 435 -4.67 -24.61 -0.48
N ASN A 436 -5.41 -24.74 0.62
CA ASN A 436 -5.95 -26.02 1.08
C ASN A 436 -7.43 -25.88 1.53
N PRO A 437 -8.42 -26.36 0.75
CA PRO A 437 -8.24 -27.03 -0.55
C PRO A 437 -7.68 -26.11 -1.66
N PHE A 438 -6.99 -26.67 -2.64
CA PHE A 438 -6.44 -25.87 -3.73
C PHE A 438 -7.58 -25.19 -4.50
N PRO A 439 -7.52 -23.86 -4.71
CA PRO A 439 -8.62 -23.12 -5.33
C PRO A 439 -8.81 -23.53 -6.80
N SER A 440 -10.05 -23.49 -7.26
CA SER A 440 -10.45 -23.76 -8.64
C SER A 440 -10.71 -22.48 -9.43
N GLY A 441 -10.90 -22.61 -10.73
CA GLY A 441 -11.22 -21.50 -11.63
C GLY A 441 -10.14 -20.40 -11.64
N ALA A 442 -10.55 -19.15 -11.75
CA ALA A 442 -9.65 -18.01 -11.85
C ALA A 442 -8.73 -17.84 -10.61
N ARG A 443 -9.22 -18.17 -9.41
CA ARG A 443 -8.38 -18.16 -8.19
C ARG A 443 -7.30 -19.23 -8.23
N GLY A 444 -7.57 -20.39 -8.84
CA GLY A 444 -6.57 -21.45 -9.08
C GLY A 444 -5.47 -20.98 -10.00
N VAL A 445 -5.81 -20.22 -11.05
CA VAL A 445 -4.82 -19.61 -11.94
C VAL A 445 -3.92 -18.63 -11.16
N VAL A 446 -4.49 -17.79 -10.31
CA VAL A 446 -3.71 -16.87 -9.43
C VAL A 446 -2.75 -17.66 -8.54
N ALA A 447 -3.20 -18.77 -7.95
CA ALA A 447 -2.37 -19.63 -7.11
C ALA A 447 -1.19 -20.23 -7.91
N TRP A 448 -1.44 -20.75 -9.11
CA TRP A 448 -0.39 -21.27 -9.99
C TRP A 448 0.62 -20.20 -10.40
N ILE A 449 0.17 -19.00 -10.75
CA ILE A 449 1.04 -17.86 -11.07
C ILE A 449 1.89 -17.50 -9.86
N PHE A 450 1.32 -17.48 -8.65
CA PHE A 450 2.06 -17.24 -7.41
C PHE A 450 3.20 -18.25 -7.22
N PHE A 451 2.91 -19.56 -7.29
CA PHE A 451 3.95 -20.59 -7.14
C PHE A 451 5.00 -20.52 -8.23
N ALA A 452 4.60 -20.31 -9.49
CA ALA A 452 5.53 -20.15 -10.61
C ALA A 452 6.45 -18.95 -10.40
N THR A 453 5.93 -17.84 -9.90
CA THR A 453 6.72 -16.64 -9.59
C THR A 453 7.71 -16.89 -8.46
N VAL A 454 7.29 -17.55 -7.38
CA VAL A 454 8.18 -17.91 -6.26
C VAL A 454 9.31 -18.83 -6.73
N LEU A 455 8.99 -19.86 -7.51
CA LEU A 455 9.99 -20.77 -8.11
C LEU A 455 10.95 -20.01 -9.04
N GLY A 456 10.42 -19.09 -9.86
CA GLY A 456 11.23 -18.23 -10.71
C GLY A 456 12.21 -17.36 -9.91
N TYR A 457 11.79 -16.82 -8.76
CA TYR A 457 12.69 -16.04 -7.89
C TYR A 457 13.76 -16.89 -7.21
N ILE A 458 13.43 -18.12 -6.81
CA ILE A 458 14.42 -19.07 -6.28
C ILE A 458 15.44 -19.41 -7.37
N ALA A 459 14.98 -19.72 -8.60
CA ALA A 459 15.86 -19.98 -9.72
C ALA A 459 16.75 -18.78 -10.07
N LEU A 460 16.18 -17.56 -10.09
CA LEU A 460 16.92 -16.33 -10.32
C LEU A 460 17.98 -16.09 -9.23
N TYR A 461 17.63 -16.31 -7.97
CA TYR A 461 18.58 -16.22 -6.85
C TYR A 461 19.75 -17.18 -7.03
N CYS A 462 19.48 -18.46 -7.32
CA CYS A 462 20.51 -19.47 -7.57
C CYS A 462 21.38 -19.10 -8.77
N TYR A 463 20.75 -18.64 -9.88
CA TYR A 463 21.49 -18.19 -11.07
C TYR A 463 22.43 -17.02 -10.77
N LEU A 464 21.94 -15.98 -10.08
CA LEU A 464 22.75 -14.81 -9.73
C LEU A 464 23.90 -15.18 -8.81
N ARG A 465 23.64 -16.01 -7.81
CA ARG A 465 24.67 -16.45 -6.86
C ARG A 465 25.76 -17.29 -7.50
N LEU A 466 25.40 -18.20 -8.43
CA LEU A 466 26.33 -19.15 -9.04
C LEU A 466 27.01 -18.61 -10.29
N ARG A 467 26.29 -17.87 -11.14
CA ARG A 467 26.77 -17.41 -12.45
C ARG A 467 27.15 -15.94 -12.52
N LYS A 468 26.60 -15.12 -11.64
CA LYS A 468 26.87 -13.66 -11.62
C LYS A 468 27.17 -13.14 -10.21
N PRO A 469 28.20 -13.66 -9.51
CA PRO A 469 28.48 -13.29 -8.12
C PRO A 469 28.77 -11.80 -7.93
N LEU A 470 29.35 -11.11 -8.91
CA LEU A 470 29.61 -9.67 -8.87
C LEU A 470 28.31 -8.83 -8.90
N VAL A 471 27.30 -9.26 -9.66
CA VAL A 471 25.97 -8.61 -9.66
C VAL A 471 25.27 -8.86 -8.33
N PHE A 472 25.33 -10.10 -7.83
CA PHE A 472 24.79 -10.45 -6.53
C PHE A 472 25.45 -9.65 -5.38
N ALA A 473 26.75 -9.37 -5.49
CA ALA A 473 27.46 -8.59 -4.50
C ALA A 473 26.97 -7.13 -4.41
N ARG A 474 26.46 -6.58 -5.53
CA ARG A 474 25.96 -5.19 -5.61
C ARG A 474 24.56 -4.99 -5.02
N ILE A 475 23.82 -6.06 -4.76
CA ILE A 475 22.48 -5.95 -4.15
C ILE A 475 22.59 -5.23 -2.82
N GLY A 476 21.88 -4.10 -2.69
CA GLY A 476 21.84 -3.26 -1.51
C GLY A 476 23.04 -2.30 -1.32
N GLU A 477 23.96 -2.21 -2.25
CA GLU A 477 25.08 -1.28 -2.11
C GLU A 477 24.67 0.18 -2.32
N SER A 478 23.75 0.45 -3.25
CA SER A 478 23.23 1.79 -3.49
C SER A 478 22.50 2.34 -2.25
N ASP A 479 21.66 1.54 -1.59
CA ASP A 479 20.99 1.93 -0.34
C ASP A 479 22.00 2.11 0.82
N ARG A 480 23.02 1.27 0.91
CA ARG A 480 24.03 1.35 1.97
C ARG A 480 24.88 2.64 1.87
N LYS A 481 25.25 3.08 0.67
CA LYS A 481 26.00 4.33 0.47
C LYS A 481 25.18 5.52 0.92
N THR A 482 23.93 5.64 0.47
CA THR A 482 23.05 6.75 0.84
C THR A 482 22.80 6.80 2.35
N THR A 483 22.78 5.66 3.02
CA THR A 483 22.52 5.63 4.47
C THR A 483 23.76 5.97 5.30
N LEU A 484 24.95 5.55 4.85
CA LEU A 484 26.19 5.93 5.53
C LEU A 484 26.38 7.45 5.50
N GLU A 485 25.96 8.10 4.43
CA GLU A 485 25.95 9.57 4.32
C GLU A 485 24.97 10.17 5.35
N VAL A 486 23.77 9.63 5.50
CA VAL A 486 22.77 10.12 6.48
C VAL A 486 23.24 9.91 7.92
N ASP A 487 23.78 8.74 8.26
CA ASP A 487 24.27 8.44 9.62
C ASP A 487 25.51 9.29 9.99
N ALA A 488 26.39 9.58 9.03
CA ALA A 488 27.56 10.44 9.25
C ALA A 488 27.15 11.89 9.57
N ASP A 489 26.11 12.38 8.92
CA ASP A 489 25.59 13.72 9.13
C ASP A 489 24.76 13.87 10.42
N GLU A 490 24.02 12.82 10.85
CA GLU A 490 23.39 12.82 12.18
C GLU A 490 24.44 12.97 13.29
N HIS A 491 25.63 12.38 13.12
CA HIS A 491 26.71 12.52 14.09
C HIS A 491 27.40 13.88 14.02
N ALA A 492 27.55 14.46 12.83
CA ALA A 492 28.13 15.80 12.67
C ALA A 492 27.18 16.91 13.19
N GLY A 493 25.86 16.73 13.06
CA GLY A 493 24.85 17.66 13.57
C GLY A 493 24.63 17.57 15.09
N ALA A 494 24.95 16.43 15.72
CA ALA A 494 24.85 16.23 17.16
C ALA A 494 26.05 16.83 17.94
N VAL A 495 27.11 17.23 17.23
CA VAL A 495 28.36 17.83 17.78
C VAL A 495 28.34 19.36 17.66
N ARG A 496 27.37 19.93 16.94
CA ARG A 496 27.11 21.38 16.90
C ARG A 496 25.91 21.74 17.78
#